data_2a8b6c7b2ca1e34a75d4ee5c263c17e1
#
_entry.id   2a8b6c7b2ca1e34a75d4ee5c263c17e1
#
_cell.length_a   1.000
_cell.length_b   1.000
_cell.length_c   1.000
_cell.angle_alpha   90.00
_cell.angle_beta   90.00
_cell.angle_gamma   90.00
#
_symmetry.space_group_name_H-M   'P 1'
#
loop_
_entity.id
_entity.type
_entity.pdbx_description
1 polymer ?
#
loop_
_entity_poly.entity_id
_entity_poly.type
_entity_poly.pdbx_seq_one_letter_code
_entity_poly.pdbx_strand_id
1 'polypeptide(L)'
;MSKVAIVTGAGQGIGFAIAKRLVQDGFKVGVLDYNAETAEKAVAELSAENAFAVVADVSKQAEVAAAFQKVVDHFGDLNVVVNNAGVAPTTPLDTITEEQFTRTFAINVGGVIWGAQAAQAQFKALGHG
;
A
#
# COMPACT_ATOMS: atom_id res chain seq x y z
N MET A 1 3.81 -15.70 16.70
CA MET A 1 3.98 -15.33 15.28
C MET A 1 3.54 -13.91 15.05
N SER A 2 4.28 -13.21 14.23
CA SER A 2 3.93 -11.82 13.92
C SER A 2 2.73 -11.73 12.98
N LYS A 3 1.86 -10.77 13.24
CA LYS A 3 0.83 -10.40 12.26
C LYS A 3 1.48 -9.62 11.12
N VAL A 4 0.83 -9.64 9.97
CA VAL A 4 1.31 -9.01 8.74
C VAL A 4 0.33 -7.94 8.30
N ALA A 5 0.84 -6.77 7.98
CA ALA A 5 0.07 -5.66 7.45
C ALA A 5 0.64 -5.21 6.10
N ILE A 6 -0.23 -4.66 5.26
CA ILE A 6 0.19 -3.92 4.08
C ILE A 6 -0.28 -2.48 4.27
N VAL A 7 0.60 -1.52 4.01
CA VAL A 7 0.24 -0.09 3.98
C VAL A 7 0.54 0.43 2.58
N THR A 8 -0.48 0.98 1.92
CA THR A 8 -0.29 1.60 0.61
C THR A 8 0.16 3.05 0.79
N GLY A 9 1.01 3.53 -0.11
CA GLY A 9 1.61 4.86 0.01
C GLY A 9 2.54 4.97 1.22
N ALA A 10 3.21 3.87 1.57
CA ALA A 10 3.98 3.76 2.80
C ALA A 10 5.42 4.23 2.70
N GLY A 11 5.87 4.65 1.52
CA GLY A 11 7.26 5.08 1.33
C GLY A 11 7.61 6.38 2.02
N GLN A 12 6.62 7.20 2.33
CA GLN A 12 6.84 8.52 2.97
C GLN A 12 5.57 9.02 3.65
N GLY A 13 5.69 10.12 4.39
CA GLY A 13 4.58 10.84 4.98
C GLY A 13 3.78 10.02 5.98
N ILE A 14 2.45 10.15 5.92
CA ILE A 14 1.52 9.50 6.85
C ILE A 14 1.62 7.97 6.75
N GLY A 15 1.70 7.44 5.53
CA GLY A 15 1.81 5.99 5.32
C GLY A 15 3.09 5.42 5.94
N PHE A 16 4.20 6.12 5.82
CA PHE A 16 5.45 5.72 6.47
C PHE A 16 5.32 5.72 7.99
N ALA A 17 4.69 6.75 8.56
CA ALA A 17 4.46 6.82 10.00
C ALA A 17 3.59 5.67 10.51
N ILE A 18 2.57 5.30 9.74
CA ILE A 18 1.71 4.15 10.05
C ILE A 18 2.54 2.86 10.01
N ALA A 19 3.30 2.65 8.95
CA ALA A 19 4.16 1.47 8.80
C ALA A 19 5.17 1.36 9.95
N LYS A 20 5.78 2.47 10.32
CA LYS A 20 6.73 2.54 11.44
C LYS A 20 6.08 2.12 12.76
N ARG A 21 4.88 2.62 13.04
CA ARG A 21 4.15 2.26 14.26
C ARG A 21 3.78 0.78 14.27
N LEU A 22 3.35 0.25 13.14
CA LEU A 22 3.04 -1.18 13.03
C LEU A 22 4.27 -2.06 13.31
N VAL A 23 5.42 -1.69 12.75
CA VAL A 23 6.67 -2.41 13.04
C VAL A 23 7.01 -2.34 14.53
N GLN A 24 6.87 -1.17 15.16
CA GLN A 24 7.10 -1.00 16.58
C GLN A 24 6.16 -1.87 17.43
N ASP A 25 4.94 -2.09 16.94
CA ASP A 25 3.95 -2.94 17.61
C ASP A 25 4.11 -4.43 17.29
N GLY A 26 5.15 -4.81 16.57
CA GLY A 26 5.49 -6.21 16.31
C GLY A 26 4.97 -6.78 14.99
N PHE A 27 4.40 -5.95 14.10
CA PHE A 27 3.94 -6.40 12.80
C PHE A 27 5.11 -6.56 11.82
N LYS A 28 4.95 -7.48 10.88
CA LYS A 28 5.68 -7.47 9.62
C LYS A 28 4.87 -6.60 8.64
N VAL A 29 5.52 -5.74 7.89
CA VAL A 29 4.81 -4.75 7.07
C VAL A 29 5.25 -4.79 5.62
N GLY A 30 4.29 -4.98 4.71
CA GLY A 30 4.49 -4.73 3.29
C GLY A 30 4.40 -3.23 3.04
N VAL A 31 5.50 -2.63 2.62
CA VAL A 31 5.58 -1.21 2.26
C VAL A 31 5.29 -1.10 0.77
N LEU A 32 4.08 -0.72 0.43
CA LEU A 32 3.65 -0.57 -0.96
C LEU A 32 3.72 0.91 -1.36
N ASP A 33 4.45 1.19 -2.40
CA ASP A 33 4.54 2.54 -2.94
C ASP A 33 4.66 2.50 -4.46
N TYR A 34 4.30 3.60 -5.09
CA TYR A 34 4.42 3.78 -6.52
C TYR A 34 5.89 3.87 -6.96
N ASN A 35 6.74 4.41 -6.08
CA ASN A 35 8.16 4.66 -6.35
C ASN A 35 9.01 3.61 -5.64
N ALA A 36 9.74 2.80 -6.42
CA ALA A 36 10.59 1.72 -5.90
C ALA A 36 11.68 2.24 -4.94
N GLU A 37 12.34 3.32 -5.32
CA GLU A 37 13.44 3.89 -4.51
C GLU A 37 12.91 4.37 -3.16
N THR A 38 11.78 5.05 -3.15
CA THR A 38 11.12 5.53 -1.93
C THR A 38 10.70 4.37 -1.03
N ALA A 39 10.14 3.32 -1.61
CA ALA A 39 9.73 2.12 -0.86
C ALA A 39 10.94 1.41 -0.24
N GLU A 40 12.01 1.25 -0.98
CA GLU A 40 13.22 0.57 -0.49
C GLU A 40 13.91 1.37 0.61
N LYS A 41 13.95 2.70 0.47
CA LYS A 41 14.50 3.59 1.50
C LYS A 41 13.69 3.49 2.79
N ALA A 42 12.38 3.45 2.69
CA ALA A 42 11.50 3.27 3.84
C ALA A 42 11.78 1.95 4.56
N VAL A 43 11.92 0.86 3.83
CA VAL A 43 12.25 -0.46 4.39
C VAL A 43 13.61 -0.42 5.11
N ALA A 44 14.59 0.23 4.53
CA ALA A 44 15.91 0.38 5.16
C ALA A 44 15.84 1.13 6.49
N GLU A 45 15.00 2.15 6.59
CA GLU A 45 14.80 2.90 7.83
C GLU A 45 13.99 2.11 8.87
N LEU A 46 13.06 1.28 8.42
CA LEU A 46 12.21 0.50 9.34
C LEU A 46 12.93 -0.75 9.87
N SER A 47 13.36 -1.61 8.99
CA SER A 47 14.10 -2.84 9.25
C SER A 47 13.85 -3.81 8.11
N ALA A 48 14.89 -4.27 7.44
CA ALA A 48 14.75 -5.24 6.35
C ALA A 48 14.15 -6.58 6.82
N GLU A 49 14.26 -6.90 8.11
CA GLU A 49 13.67 -8.11 8.68
C GLU A 49 12.16 -8.00 8.85
N ASN A 50 11.65 -6.80 9.18
CA ASN A 50 10.25 -6.58 9.52
C ASN A 50 9.46 -5.85 8.46
N ALA A 51 10.09 -5.42 7.37
CA ALA A 51 9.45 -4.69 6.30
C ALA A 51 9.91 -5.21 4.94
N PHE A 52 9.01 -5.17 3.97
CA PHE A 52 9.27 -5.66 2.62
C PHE A 52 8.67 -4.69 1.61
N ALA A 53 9.50 -4.20 0.68
CA ALA A 53 9.08 -3.22 -0.31
C ALA A 53 8.40 -3.91 -1.50
N VAL A 54 7.24 -3.40 -1.87
CA VAL A 54 6.56 -3.78 -3.13
C VAL A 54 6.14 -2.52 -3.87
N VAL A 55 6.20 -2.58 -5.19
CA VAL A 55 5.92 -1.45 -6.05
C VAL A 55 4.62 -1.70 -6.81
N ALA A 56 3.71 -0.75 -6.74
CA ALA A 56 2.48 -0.80 -7.51
C ALA A 56 1.90 0.60 -7.68
N ASP A 57 1.29 0.82 -8.82
CA ASP A 57 0.38 1.94 -9.04
C ASP A 57 -0.99 1.48 -8.53
N VAL A 58 -1.48 2.09 -7.44
CA VAL A 58 -2.74 1.66 -6.82
C VAL A 58 -3.96 1.89 -7.71
N SER A 59 -3.83 2.71 -8.76
CA SER A 59 -4.90 2.88 -9.75
C SER A 59 -5.00 1.70 -10.73
N LYS A 60 -4.09 0.74 -10.67
CA LYS A 60 -4.02 -0.43 -11.54
C LYS A 60 -4.38 -1.70 -10.77
N GLN A 61 -5.56 -2.22 -11.05
CA GLN A 61 -6.10 -3.40 -10.36
C GLN A 61 -5.11 -4.58 -10.32
N ALA A 62 -4.53 -4.94 -11.47
CA ALA A 62 -3.62 -6.07 -11.58
C ALA A 62 -2.32 -5.85 -10.80
N GLU A 63 -1.80 -4.62 -10.77
CA GLU A 63 -0.58 -4.31 -10.03
C GLU A 63 -0.78 -4.43 -8.53
N VAL A 64 -1.94 -3.97 -8.03
CA VAL A 64 -2.28 -4.09 -6.62
C VAL A 64 -2.40 -5.56 -6.21
N ALA A 65 -3.11 -6.36 -6.98
CA ALA A 65 -3.26 -7.78 -6.73
C ALA A 65 -1.91 -8.51 -6.69
N ALA A 66 -1.04 -8.22 -7.64
CA ALA A 66 0.30 -8.82 -7.72
C ALA A 66 1.18 -8.40 -6.53
N ALA A 67 1.12 -7.13 -6.12
CA ALA A 67 1.90 -6.63 -4.99
C ALA A 67 1.46 -7.27 -3.67
N PHE A 68 0.16 -7.42 -3.45
CA PHE A 68 -0.37 -8.09 -2.26
C PHE A 68 0.07 -9.55 -2.21
N GLN A 69 0.02 -10.24 -3.35
CA GLN A 69 0.48 -11.62 -3.43
C GLN A 69 1.97 -11.74 -3.06
N LYS A 70 2.81 -10.81 -3.51
CA LYS A 70 4.23 -10.80 -3.16
C LYS A 70 4.47 -10.66 -1.65
N VAL A 71 3.68 -9.82 -0.98
CA VAL A 71 3.79 -9.67 0.48
C VAL A 71 3.39 -10.95 1.19
N VAL A 72 2.29 -11.57 0.77
CA VAL A 72 1.84 -12.83 1.35
C VAL A 72 2.86 -13.94 1.10
N ASP A 73 3.43 -14.01 -0.09
CA ASP A 73 4.48 -15.00 -0.39
C ASP A 73 5.71 -14.80 0.47
N HIS A 74 6.07 -13.54 0.75
CA HIS A 74 7.27 -13.22 1.53
C HIS A 74 7.10 -13.51 3.02
N PHE A 75 5.98 -13.07 3.61
CA PHE A 75 5.75 -13.20 5.06
C PHE A 75 4.85 -14.39 5.43
N GLY A 76 4.16 -14.98 4.50
CA GLY A 76 3.32 -16.15 4.72
C GLY A 76 1.94 -15.86 5.32
N ASP A 77 1.54 -14.60 5.46
CA ASP A 77 0.28 -14.23 6.09
C ASP A 77 -0.16 -12.83 5.66
N LEU A 78 -1.39 -12.45 6.00
CA LEU A 78 -1.90 -11.09 5.89
C LEU A 78 -3.09 -10.91 6.85
N ASN A 79 -3.03 -9.90 7.69
CA ASN A 79 -4.04 -9.66 8.73
C ASN A 79 -4.72 -8.30 8.61
N VAL A 80 -3.97 -7.28 8.14
CA VAL A 80 -4.43 -5.89 8.11
C VAL A 80 -3.98 -5.23 6.81
N VAL A 81 -4.87 -4.46 6.20
CA VAL A 81 -4.53 -3.59 5.06
C VAL A 81 -4.94 -2.17 5.39
N VAL A 82 -4.01 -1.25 5.21
CA VAL A 82 -4.25 0.19 5.35
C VAL A 82 -4.19 0.83 3.98
N ASN A 83 -5.34 1.22 3.45
CA ASN A 83 -5.46 1.90 2.17
C ASN A 83 -5.21 3.40 2.37
N ASN A 84 -3.93 3.77 2.42
CA ASN A 84 -3.50 5.14 2.69
C ASN A 84 -3.12 5.92 1.43
N ALA A 85 -2.70 5.25 0.35
CA ALA A 85 -2.25 5.94 -0.85
C ALA A 85 -3.30 6.92 -1.39
N GLY A 86 -2.87 8.13 -1.70
CA GLY A 86 -3.74 9.16 -2.23
C GLY A 86 -2.94 10.35 -2.71
N VAL A 87 -3.56 11.18 -3.52
CA VAL A 87 -2.98 12.43 -4.03
C VAL A 87 -3.97 13.57 -3.81
N ALA A 88 -3.44 14.77 -3.61
CA ALA A 88 -4.23 15.98 -3.44
C ALA A 88 -3.58 17.11 -4.24
N PRO A 89 -3.69 17.07 -5.58
CA PRO A 89 -3.08 18.10 -6.40
C PRO A 89 -3.73 19.46 -6.14
N THR A 90 -2.89 20.49 -5.99
CA THR A 90 -3.35 21.85 -5.80
C THR A 90 -3.46 22.51 -7.18
N THR A 91 -4.64 22.46 -7.76
CA THR A 91 -4.91 22.98 -9.11
C THR A 91 -6.05 23.99 -9.03
N PRO A 92 -5.88 25.23 -9.58
CA PRO A 92 -6.98 26.18 -9.66
C PRO A 92 -8.16 25.58 -10.43
N LEU A 93 -9.38 25.89 -9.98
CA LEU A 93 -10.60 25.32 -10.53
C LEU A 93 -10.68 25.45 -12.06
N ASP A 94 -10.32 26.61 -12.59
CA ASP A 94 -10.42 26.93 -14.02
C ASP A 94 -9.37 26.20 -14.89
N THR A 95 -8.39 25.55 -14.28
CA THR A 95 -7.33 24.83 -15.00
C THR A 95 -7.39 23.30 -14.82
N ILE A 96 -8.38 22.80 -14.10
CA ILE A 96 -8.57 21.35 -13.93
C ILE A 96 -8.96 20.73 -15.28
N THR A 97 -8.25 19.65 -15.64
CA THR A 97 -8.54 18.88 -16.85
C THR A 97 -9.26 17.57 -16.52
N GLU A 98 -9.91 16.98 -17.53
CA GLU A 98 -10.48 15.64 -17.37
C GLU A 98 -9.43 14.60 -16.98
N GLU A 99 -8.22 14.72 -17.52
CA GLU A 99 -7.12 13.83 -17.20
C GLU A 99 -6.75 13.90 -15.71
N GLN A 100 -6.66 15.11 -15.16
CA GLN A 100 -6.38 15.30 -13.73
C GLN A 100 -7.50 14.73 -12.86
N PHE A 101 -8.75 14.97 -13.24
CA PHE A 101 -9.92 14.44 -12.56
C PHE A 101 -9.87 12.90 -12.54
N THR A 102 -9.70 12.29 -13.71
CA THR A 102 -9.66 10.84 -13.86
C THR A 102 -8.51 10.24 -13.04
N ARG A 103 -7.33 10.84 -13.11
CA ARG A 103 -6.16 10.36 -12.36
C ARG A 103 -6.37 10.43 -10.86
N THR A 104 -6.91 11.55 -10.36
CA THR A 104 -7.15 11.72 -8.93
C THR A 104 -8.15 10.70 -8.40
N PHE A 105 -9.27 10.51 -9.11
CA PHE A 105 -10.27 9.51 -8.71
C PHE A 105 -9.74 8.08 -8.85
N ALA A 106 -8.98 7.78 -9.89
CA ALA A 106 -8.41 6.46 -10.08
C ALA A 106 -7.47 6.07 -8.92
N ILE A 107 -6.74 7.04 -8.36
CA ILE A 107 -5.87 6.80 -7.22
C ILE A 107 -6.67 6.81 -5.92
N ASN A 108 -7.40 7.88 -5.64
CA ASN A 108 -8.01 8.10 -4.31
C ASN A 108 -9.22 7.21 -4.06
N VAL A 109 -9.97 6.86 -5.08
CA VAL A 109 -11.15 6.00 -4.99
C VAL A 109 -10.83 4.62 -5.52
N GLY A 110 -10.31 4.53 -6.73
CA GLY A 110 -9.95 3.26 -7.36
C GLY A 110 -8.94 2.48 -6.52
N GLY A 111 -7.91 3.15 -6.01
CA GLY A 111 -6.89 2.51 -5.17
C GLY A 111 -7.45 1.86 -3.91
N VAL A 112 -8.45 2.47 -3.29
CA VAL A 112 -9.13 1.90 -2.11
C VAL A 112 -9.95 0.67 -2.51
N ILE A 113 -10.64 0.72 -3.65
CA ILE A 113 -11.43 -0.41 -4.14
C ILE A 113 -10.53 -1.61 -4.47
N TRP A 114 -9.45 -1.37 -5.23
CA TRP A 114 -8.52 -2.45 -5.59
C TRP A 114 -7.77 -3.00 -4.39
N GLY A 115 -7.41 -2.14 -3.43
CA GLY A 115 -6.79 -2.58 -2.18
C GLY A 115 -7.74 -3.43 -1.34
N ALA A 116 -8.98 -3.01 -1.19
CA ALA A 116 -10.00 -3.79 -0.47
C ALA A 116 -10.29 -5.12 -1.15
N GLN A 117 -10.39 -5.13 -2.49
CA GLN A 117 -10.61 -6.35 -3.26
C GLN A 117 -9.45 -7.33 -3.11
N ALA A 118 -8.22 -6.84 -3.24
CA ALA A 118 -7.02 -7.68 -3.09
C ALA A 118 -6.90 -8.23 -1.66
N ALA A 119 -7.20 -7.40 -0.66
CA ALA A 119 -7.24 -7.83 0.74
C ALA A 119 -8.26 -8.94 0.95
N GLN A 120 -9.48 -8.76 0.45
CA GLN A 120 -10.54 -9.76 0.58
C GLN A 120 -10.13 -11.10 -0.05
N ALA A 121 -9.53 -11.07 -1.23
CA ALA A 121 -9.07 -12.28 -1.90
C ALA A 121 -8.04 -13.05 -1.06
N GLN A 122 -7.07 -12.32 -0.48
CA GLN A 122 -6.06 -12.94 0.38
C GLN A 122 -6.66 -13.45 1.69
N PHE A 123 -7.55 -12.68 2.33
CA PHE A 123 -8.19 -13.10 3.57
C PHE A 123 -9.03 -14.36 3.38
N LYS A 124 -9.75 -14.47 2.27
CA LYS A 124 -10.51 -15.68 1.95
C LYS A 124 -9.60 -16.88 1.76
N ALA A 125 -8.49 -16.71 1.05
CA ALA A 125 -7.53 -17.79 0.81
C ALA A 125 -6.83 -18.23 2.11
N LEU A 126 -6.55 -17.29 3.02
CA LEU A 126 -5.89 -17.56 4.29
C LEU A 126 -6.86 -18.04 5.38
N GLY A 127 -8.15 -17.77 5.25
CA GLY A 127 -9.18 -18.12 6.22
C GLY A 127 -9.30 -17.15 7.41
N HIS A 128 -8.66 -16.00 7.33
CA HIS A 128 -8.73 -14.94 8.35
C HIS A 128 -8.29 -13.60 7.80
N GLY A 129 -8.45 -12.55 8.58
CA GLY A 129 -8.01 -11.21 8.22
C GLY A 129 -8.90 -10.15 8.78
#